data_07ab6aace8516852de8e93109703f064
#
_entry.id   07ab6aace8516852de8e93109703f064
#
_cell.length_a   1.000
_cell.length_b   1.000
_cell.length_c   1.000
_cell.angle_alpha   90.00
_cell.angle_beta   90.00
_cell.angle_gamma   90.00
#
_symmetry.space_group_name_H-M   'P 1'
#
loop_
_entity.id
_entity.type
_entity.pdbx_description
1 polymer ?
#
loop_
_entity_poly.entity_id
_entity_poly.type
_entity_poly.pdbx_seq_one_letter_code
_entity_poly.pdbx_strand_id
1 'polypeptide(L)'
;MLRLKTIFSPVLSALLQISLLATALYWILNSGAQAMNYQWQWDRVPDFLFFYEDGEWFPAELIEGLLVTLHISAISAIATLVIALITALLRLSNSIVGRSIATLYIELIRNTPLLVQIYLLYFVFGPFLDLDRFTTAVLALALFQGAYTAEILRSGLINLPKGQFEACKTLGLSSFNSYRYVILPQVIRKTLPSLTNELVSLVKNSSIVSVMAIFDLTTEGRNIVSDTAMPFEIWFTVATIYLIITLTLSGLSAWLEHRMHNAY
;
A
#
# COMPACT_ATOMS: atom_id res chain seq x y z
N MET A 1 -48.05 -16.19 21.85
CA MET A 1 -47.04 -15.90 20.81
C MET A 1 -45.67 -16.21 21.38
N LEU A 2 -45.22 -17.44 21.19
CA LEU A 2 -43.96 -17.97 21.73
C LEU A 2 -42.78 -17.32 20.99
N ARG A 3 -41.82 -16.82 21.75
CA ARG A 3 -40.55 -16.25 21.30
C ARG A 3 -39.71 -17.38 20.63
N LEU A 4 -39.69 -17.40 19.32
CA LEU A 4 -38.71 -18.16 18.49
C LEU A 4 -37.32 -17.49 18.47
N LYS A 5 -36.85 -17.00 19.61
CA LYS A 5 -35.64 -16.14 19.68
C LYS A 5 -34.37 -16.83 20.24
N THR A 6 -34.30 -18.16 20.31
CA THR A 6 -33.10 -18.80 20.90
C THR A 6 -32.79 -20.19 20.30
N ILE A 7 -32.68 -20.35 19.00
CA ILE A 7 -32.23 -21.66 18.47
C ILE A 7 -30.95 -21.62 17.66
N PHE A 8 -30.49 -20.44 17.20
CA PHE A 8 -29.20 -20.40 16.51
C PHE A 8 -28.16 -19.61 17.32
N SER A 9 -27.09 -20.30 17.75
CA SER A 9 -25.95 -19.58 18.30
C SER A 9 -25.43 -18.59 17.24
N PRO A 10 -24.91 -17.41 17.63
CA PRO A 10 -24.41 -16.42 16.69
C PRO A 10 -23.34 -16.99 15.75
N VAL A 11 -22.61 -18.01 16.20
CA VAL A 11 -21.63 -18.74 15.39
C VAL A 11 -22.31 -19.54 14.27
N LEU A 12 -23.40 -20.26 14.57
CA LEU A 12 -24.13 -21.06 13.57
C LEU A 12 -24.80 -20.14 12.52
N SER A 13 -25.37 -19.01 12.93
CA SER A 13 -25.93 -18.03 11.99
C SER A 13 -24.86 -17.43 11.09
N ALA A 14 -23.67 -17.12 11.61
CA ALA A 14 -22.53 -16.63 10.84
C ALA A 14 -22.04 -17.69 9.82
N LEU A 15 -21.91 -18.95 10.25
CA LEU A 15 -21.52 -20.05 9.35
C LEU A 15 -22.53 -20.27 8.23
N LEU A 16 -23.85 -20.20 8.52
CA LEU A 16 -24.91 -20.30 7.51
C LEU A 16 -24.87 -19.13 6.52
N GLN A 17 -24.63 -17.91 7.00
CA GLN A 17 -24.49 -16.74 6.13
C GLN A 17 -23.26 -16.87 5.22
N ILE A 18 -22.11 -17.26 5.77
CA ILE A 18 -20.87 -17.46 5.00
C ILE A 18 -21.07 -18.58 3.97
N SER A 19 -21.67 -19.70 4.33
CA SER A 19 -21.92 -20.81 3.39
C SER A 19 -22.88 -20.40 2.28
N LEU A 20 -23.92 -19.63 2.59
CA LEU A 20 -24.88 -19.12 1.59
C LEU A 20 -24.22 -18.14 0.63
N LEU A 21 -23.38 -17.24 1.15
CA LEU A 21 -22.60 -16.31 0.30
C LEU A 21 -21.60 -17.06 -0.59
N ALA A 22 -20.90 -18.05 -0.04
CA ALA A 22 -19.96 -18.87 -0.80
C ALA A 22 -20.67 -19.67 -1.90
N THR A 23 -21.83 -20.26 -1.60
CA THR A 23 -22.64 -20.99 -2.56
C THR A 23 -23.18 -20.07 -3.65
N ALA A 24 -23.67 -18.89 -3.30
CA ALA A 24 -24.14 -17.90 -4.26
C ALA A 24 -23.01 -17.44 -5.19
N LEU A 25 -21.83 -17.16 -4.63
CA LEU A 25 -20.64 -16.77 -5.40
C LEU A 25 -20.20 -17.89 -6.35
N TYR A 26 -20.13 -19.14 -5.85
CA TYR A 26 -19.82 -20.31 -6.69
C TYR A 26 -20.83 -20.47 -7.82
N TRP A 27 -22.14 -20.33 -7.54
CA TRP A 27 -23.19 -20.44 -8.56
C TRP A 27 -23.06 -19.35 -9.62
N ILE A 28 -22.81 -18.09 -9.22
CA ILE A 28 -22.63 -16.96 -10.14
C ILE A 28 -21.42 -17.21 -11.04
N LEU A 29 -20.28 -17.59 -10.47
CA LEU A 29 -19.05 -17.84 -11.22
C LEU A 29 -19.22 -19.01 -12.20
N ASN A 30 -19.82 -20.11 -11.75
CA ASN A 30 -20.04 -21.29 -12.59
C ASN A 30 -21.07 -21.03 -13.70
N SER A 31 -22.18 -20.36 -13.39
CA SER A 31 -23.18 -19.99 -14.38
C SER A 31 -22.65 -19.00 -15.43
N GLY A 32 -21.82 -18.04 -14.97
CA GLY A 32 -21.13 -17.10 -15.86
C GLY A 32 -20.14 -17.81 -16.79
N ALA A 33 -19.32 -18.71 -16.25
CA ALA A 33 -18.38 -19.51 -17.04
C ALA A 33 -19.11 -20.40 -18.08
N GLN A 34 -20.19 -21.05 -17.68
CA GLN A 34 -21.01 -21.86 -18.61
C GLN A 34 -21.64 -21.01 -19.73
N ALA A 35 -22.18 -19.83 -19.40
CA ALA A 35 -22.74 -18.91 -20.37
C ALA A 35 -21.70 -18.41 -21.40
N MET A 36 -20.45 -18.32 -21.01
CA MET A 36 -19.31 -17.93 -21.84
C MET A 36 -18.62 -19.12 -22.52
N ASN A 37 -19.06 -20.34 -22.28
CA ASN A 37 -18.42 -21.59 -22.69
C ASN A 37 -16.92 -21.64 -22.25
N TYR A 38 -16.64 -21.10 -21.04
CA TYR A 38 -15.29 -20.99 -20.50
C TYR A 38 -14.88 -22.30 -19.81
N GLN A 39 -13.66 -22.76 -20.13
CA GLN A 39 -13.08 -23.95 -19.51
C GLN A 39 -12.04 -23.51 -18.48
N TRP A 40 -12.28 -23.87 -17.22
CA TRP A 40 -11.36 -23.59 -16.13
C TRP A 40 -10.04 -24.37 -16.27
N GLN A 41 -8.90 -23.70 -16.07
CA GLN A 41 -7.55 -24.25 -16.23
C GLN A 41 -6.70 -24.03 -14.97
N TRP A 42 -7.27 -24.26 -13.80
CA TRP A 42 -6.58 -24.06 -12.52
C TRP A 42 -5.34 -24.95 -12.35
N ASP A 43 -5.28 -26.07 -13.04
CA ASP A 43 -4.15 -27.01 -13.08
C ASP A 43 -2.86 -26.39 -13.66
N ARG A 44 -3.00 -25.34 -14.48
CA ARG A 44 -1.87 -24.63 -15.10
C ARG A 44 -1.34 -23.47 -14.25
N VAL A 45 -2.12 -23.00 -13.27
CA VAL A 45 -1.73 -21.83 -12.45
C VAL A 45 -0.40 -22.03 -11.69
N PRO A 46 -0.09 -23.23 -11.13
CA PRO A 46 1.19 -23.45 -10.46
C PRO A 46 2.41 -23.21 -11.35
N ASP A 47 2.32 -23.45 -12.67
CA ASP A 47 3.42 -23.28 -13.61
C ASP A 47 3.83 -21.81 -13.77
N PHE A 48 2.91 -20.87 -13.53
CA PHE A 48 3.18 -19.42 -13.53
C PHE A 48 3.69 -18.90 -12.18
N LEU A 49 3.71 -19.75 -11.15
CA LEU A 49 4.31 -19.44 -9.85
C LEU A 49 5.73 -19.97 -9.77
N PHE A 50 5.92 -21.25 -10.07
CA PHE A 50 7.21 -21.93 -10.03
C PHE A 50 7.28 -22.97 -11.14
N PHE A 51 8.43 -23.08 -11.77
CA PHE A 51 8.73 -24.19 -12.70
C PHE A 51 9.94 -24.99 -12.21
N TYR A 52 9.97 -26.25 -12.63
CA TYR A 52 11.03 -27.19 -12.23
C TYR A 52 11.89 -27.52 -13.44
N GLU A 53 13.20 -27.21 -13.38
CA GLU A 53 14.17 -27.43 -14.44
C GLU A 53 15.51 -27.90 -13.84
N ASP A 54 16.17 -28.84 -14.45
CA ASP A 54 17.49 -29.38 -14.05
C ASP A 54 17.63 -29.81 -12.58
N GLY A 55 16.52 -30.22 -11.94
CA GLY A 55 16.55 -30.67 -10.55
C GLY A 55 16.30 -29.58 -9.52
N GLU A 56 16.04 -28.35 -9.94
CA GLU A 56 15.80 -27.17 -9.08
C GLU A 56 14.49 -26.48 -9.39
N TRP A 57 13.94 -25.77 -8.39
CA TRP A 57 12.74 -24.94 -8.53
C TRP A 57 13.14 -23.49 -8.79
N PHE A 58 12.57 -22.92 -9.84
CA PHE A 58 12.77 -21.53 -10.21
C PHE A 58 11.48 -20.74 -10.08
N PRO A 59 11.54 -19.44 -9.70
CA PRO A 59 10.39 -18.55 -9.76
C PRO A 59 9.95 -18.39 -11.21
N ALA A 60 8.62 -18.44 -11.43
CA ALA A 60 8.02 -18.13 -12.70
C ALA A 60 7.48 -16.69 -12.72
N GLU A 61 6.82 -16.28 -13.79
CA GLU A 61 6.47 -14.90 -14.12
C GLU A 61 5.74 -14.16 -13.00
N LEU A 62 4.77 -14.81 -12.31
CA LEU A 62 4.04 -14.15 -11.21
C LEU A 62 4.92 -13.89 -9.99
N ILE A 63 5.86 -14.78 -9.68
CA ILE A 63 6.79 -14.57 -8.56
C ILE A 63 7.85 -13.54 -8.92
N GLU A 64 8.36 -13.56 -10.15
CA GLU A 64 9.28 -12.52 -10.65
C GLU A 64 8.61 -11.14 -10.61
N GLY A 65 7.40 -11.02 -11.14
CA GLY A 65 6.62 -9.78 -11.08
C GLY A 65 6.32 -9.33 -9.64
N LEU A 66 6.08 -10.27 -8.72
CA LEU A 66 5.95 -9.98 -7.30
C LEU A 66 7.24 -9.39 -6.72
N LEU A 67 8.40 -9.95 -7.03
CA LEU A 67 9.70 -9.43 -6.57
C LEU A 67 9.93 -8.00 -7.08
N VAL A 68 9.60 -7.72 -8.33
CA VAL A 68 9.66 -6.36 -8.90
C VAL A 68 8.72 -5.41 -8.15
N THR A 69 7.48 -5.83 -7.90
CA THR A 69 6.49 -5.06 -7.11
C THR A 69 7.02 -4.70 -5.73
N LEU A 70 7.59 -5.67 -5.01
CA LEU A 70 8.16 -5.47 -3.68
C LEU A 70 9.40 -4.56 -3.73
N HIS A 71 10.26 -4.72 -4.72
CA HIS A 71 11.45 -3.91 -4.91
C HIS A 71 11.11 -2.43 -5.16
N ILE A 72 10.21 -2.16 -6.11
CA ILE A 72 9.72 -0.80 -6.36
C ILE A 72 9.09 -0.22 -5.10
N SER A 73 8.22 -0.97 -4.43
CA SER A 73 7.54 -0.52 -3.22
C SER A 73 8.52 -0.19 -2.09
N ALA A 74 9.55 -1.00 -1.87
CA ALA A 74 10.55 -0.78 -0.84
C ALA A 74 11.36 0.50 -1.08
N ILE A 75 11.85 0.71 -2.31
CA ILE A 75 12.61 1.92 -2.66
C ILE A 75 11.71 3.15 -2.60
N SER A 76 10.48 3.05 -3.12
CA SER A 76 9.49 4.12 -3.05
C SER A 76 9.13 4.48 -1.60
N ALA A 77 9.05 3.51 -0.68
CA ALA A 77 8.79 3.77 0.73
C ALA A 77 9.90 4.61 1.38
N ILE A 78 11.17 4.30 1.08
CA ILE A 78 12.32 5.07 1.59
C ILE A 78 12.26 6.50 1.02
N ALA A 79 12.08 6.66 -0.28
CA ALA A 79 11.97 7.97 -0.91
C ALA A 79 10.76 8.76 -0.39
N THR A 80 9.62 8.09 -0.16
CA THR A 80 8.41 8.66 0.47
C THR A 80 8.73 9.28 1.84
N LEU A 81 9.44 8.56 2.70
CA LEU A 81 9.80 9.05 4.04
C LEU A 81 10.67 10.30 3.97
N VAL A 82 11.64 10.34 3.05
CA VAL A 82 12.52 11.50 2.84
C VAL A 82 11.69 12.71 2.37
N ILE A 83 10.87 12.53 1.32
CA ILE A 83 10.03 13.59 0.77
C ILE A 83 9.03 14.09 1.83
N ALA A 84 8.39 13.17 2.54
CA ALA A 84 7.41 13.49 3.57
C ALA A 84 8.03 14.28 4.73
N LEU A 85 9.22 13.88 5.18
CA LEU A 85 9.92 14.59 6.26
C LEU A 85 10.28 16.02 5.84
N ILE A 86 10.89 16.18 4.67
CA ILE A 86 11.24 17.50 4.12
C ILE A 86 9.99 18.37 4.00
N THR A 87 8.92 17.84 3.42
CA THR A 87 7.65 18.56 3.21
C THR A 87 7.01 18.96 4.55
N ALA A 88 6.96 18.04 5.52
CA ALA A 88 6.41 18.33 6.85
C ALA A 88 7.21 19.42 7.59
N LEU A 89 8.55 19.37 7.51
CA LEU A 89 9.42 20.38 8.10
C LEU A 89 9.23 21.75 7.44
N LEU A 90 9.12 21.81 6.11
CA LEU A 90 8.84 23.04 5.38
C LEU A 90 7.48 23.63 5.77
N ARG A 91 6.45 22.79 5.91
CA ARG A 91 5.09 23.22 6.34
C ARG A 91 5.07 23.78 7.76
N LEU A 92 5.93 23.30 8.63
CA LEU A 92 6.04 23.75 10.02
C LEU A 92 7.05 24.90 10.22
N SER A 93 7.82 25.22 9.18
CA SER A 93 8.82 26.28 9.24
C SER A 93 8.19 27.68 9.30
N ASN A 94 8.97 28.66 9.77
CA ASN A 94 8.59 30.07 9.71
C ASN A 94 8.80 30.71 8.33
N SER A 95 9.41 29.97 7.38
CA SER A 95 9.63 30.44 6.02
C SER A 95 8.31 30.50 5.24
N ILE A 96 7.93 31.69 4.78
CA ILE A 96 6.74 31.87 3.93
C ILE A 96 6.89 31.08 2.64
N VAL A 97 8.07 31.19 1.99
CA VAL A 97 8.36 30.49 0.71
C VAL A 97 8.33 28.98 0.90
N GLY A 98 9.02 28.45 1.92
CA GLY A 98 9.04 27.01 2.17
C GLY A 98 7.65 26.45 2.46
N ARG A 99 6.85 27.16 3.25
CA ARG A 99 5.46 26.77 3.55
C ARG A 99 4.58 26.80 2.31
N SER A 100 4.74 27.81 1.45
CA SER A 100 3.95 27.93 0.22
C SER A 100 4.28 26.82 -0.76
N ILE A 101 5.56 26.49 -0.97
CA ILE A 101 5.99 25.40 -1.84
C ILE A 101 5.45 24.06 -1.34
N ALA A 102 5.61 23.78 -0.05
CA ALA A 102 5.12 22.54 0.53
C ALA A 102 3.58 22.42 0.48
N THR A 103 2.88 23.54 0.67
CA THR A 103 1.41 23.57 0.52
C THR A 103 1.00 23.31 -0.92
N LEU A 104 1.61 23.99 -1.88
CA LEU A 104 1.32 23.82 -3.31
C LEU A 104 1.56 22.35 -3.74
N TYR A 105 2.67 21.77 -3.32
CA TYR A 105 2.97 20.36 -3.59
C TYR A 105 1.87 19.43 -3.04
N ILE A 106 1.51 19.57 -1.75
CA ILE A 106 0.48 18.74 -1.13
C ILE A 106 -0.86 18.89 -1.84
N GLU A 107 -1.28 20.12 -2.13
CA GLU A 107 -2.56 20.38 -2.81
C GLU A 107 -2.58 19.82 -4.23
N LEU A 108 -1.52 20.00 -5.00
CA LEU A 108 -1.43 19.46 -6.35
C LEU A 108 -1.51 17.93 -6.35
N ILE A 109 -0.70 17.27 -5.50
CA ILE A 109 -0.64 15.81 -5.45
C ILE A 109 -1.94 15.20 -4.95
N ARG A 110 -2.52 15.75 -3.87
CA ARG A 110 -3.72 15.17 -3.26
C ARG A 110 -5.01 15.44 -4.03
N ASN A 111 -5.03 16.43 -4.90
CA ASN A 111 -6.21 16.79 -5.71
C ASN A 111 -6.12 16.29 -7.16
N THR A 112 -5.11 15.49 -7.50
CA THR A 112 -4.98 14.86 -8.82
C THR A 112 -4.87 13.34 -8.70
N PRO A 113 -5.45 12.56 -9.65
CA PRO A 113 -5.36 11.10 -9.63
C PRO A 113 -3.92 10.60 -9.81
N LEU A 114 -3.52 9.56 -9.06
CA LEU A 114 -2.19 8.94 -9.18
C LEU A 114 -1.87 8.53 -10.62
N LEU A 115 -2.82 7.91 -11.32
CA LEU A 115 -2.62 7.49 -12.72
C LEU A 115 -2.23 8.66 -13.63
N VAL A 116 -2.86 9.82 -13.45
CA VAL A 116 -2.56 11.03 -14.22
C VAL A 116 -1.14 11.53 -13.89
N GLN A 117 -0.76 11.50 -12.62
CA GLN A 117 0.59 11.88 -12.20
C GLN A 117 1.66 10.96 -12.78
N ILE A 118 1.40 9.64 -12.81
CA ILE A 118 2.27 8.65 -13.46
C ILE A 118 2.41 8.97 -14.95
N TYR A 119 1.33 9.23 -15.67
CA TYR A 119 1.41 9.59 -17.09
C TYR A 119 2.19 10.88 -17.34
N LEU A 120 1.99 11.91 -16.52
CA LEU A 120 2.76 13.14 -16.63
C LEU A 120 4.25 12.90 -16.37
N LEU A 121 4.59 12.15 -15.33
CA LEU A 121 5.98 11.83 -15.03
C LEU A 121 6.61 10.95 -16.10
N TYR A 122 5.91 9.95 -16.61
CA TYR A 122 6.46 9.01 -17.58
C TYR A 122 6.55 9.56 -19.00
N PHE A 123 5.48 10.19 -19.50
CA PHE A 123 5.43 10.65 -20.89
C PHE A 123 5.93 12.08 -21.10
N VAL A 124 5.89 12.93 -20.06
CA VAL A 124 6.26 14.33 -20.17
C VAL A 124 7.60 14.60 -19.49
N PHE A 125 7.70 14.35 -18.19
CA PHE A 125 8.90 14.72 -17.42
C PHE A 125 10.03 13.70 -17.55
N GLY A 126 9.73 12.41 -17.66
CA GLY A 126 10.73 11.35 -17.77
C GLY A 126 11.67 11.55 -18.97
N PRO A 127 11.17 11.71 -20.18
CA PRO A 127 12.01 12.03 -21.35
C PRO A 127 12.77 13.34 -21.22
N PHE A 128 12.17 14.33 -20.56
CA PHE A 128 12.79 15.65 -20.36
C PHE A 128 13.96 15.60 -19.38
N LEU A 129 13.91 14.71 -18.40
CA LEU A 129 14.90 14.53 -17.33
C LEU A 129 15.81 13.32 -17.56
N ASP A 130 15.67 12.64 -18.69
CA ASP A 130 16.40 11.40 -19.04
C ASP A 130 16.29 10.33 -17.95
N LEU A 131 15.06 10.14 -17.42
CA LEU A 131 14.79 9.16 -16.40
C LEU A 131 14.37 7.83 -17.01
N ASP A 132 14.95 6.75 -16.52
CA ASP A 132 14.51 5.40 -16.84
C ASP A 132 13.14 5.07 -16.23
N ARG A 133 12.50 4.01 -16.71
CA ARG A 133 11.13 3.61 -16.27
C ARG A 133 11.06 3.32 -14.79
N PHE A 134 12.06 2.60 -14.27
CA PHE A 134 12.09 2.19 -12.86
C PHE A 134 12.21 3.41 -11.93
N THR A 135 13.15 4.30 -12.21
CA THR A 135 13.33 5.56 -11.46
C THR A 135 12.09 6.44 -11.53
N THR A 136 11.47 6.53 -12.71
CA THR A 136 10.23 7.31 -12.90
C THR A 136 9.08 6.74 -12.06
N ALA A 137 8.94 5.41 -12.02
CA ALA A 137 7.91 4.74 -11.20
C ALA A 137 8.14 4.99 -9.70
N VAL A 138 9.38 4.83 -9.24
CA VAL A 138 9.76 5.11 -7.85
C VAL A 138 9.44 6.56 -7.47
N LEU A 139 9.82 7.52 -8.32
CA LEU A 139 9.53 8.94 -8.09
C LEU A 139 8.03 9.23 -8.08
N ALA A 140 7.26 8.67 -9.01
CA ALA A 140 5.81 8.85 -9.06
C ALA A 140 5.13 8.39 -7.78
N LEU A 141 5.44 7.17 -7.35
CA LEU A 141 4.90 6.60 -6.11
C LEU A 141 5.37 7.38 -4.88
N ALA A 142 6.65 7.74 -4.82
CA ALA A 142 7.23 8.46 -3.70
C ALA A 142 6.67 9.89 -3.56
N LEU A 143 6.48 10.60 -4.66
CA LEU A 143 5.84 11.92 -4.66
C LEU A 143 4.38 11.81 -4.24
N PHE A 144 3.64 10.86 -4.79
CA PHE A 144 2.25 10.66 -4.42
C PHE A 144 2.11 10.36 -2.94
N GLN A 145 2.75 9.29 -2.47
CA GLN A 145 2.65 8.83 -1.08
C GLN A 145 3.28 9.82 -0.10
N GLY A 146 4.32 10.56 -0.54
CA GLY A 146 5.03 11.57 0.24
C GLY A 146 4.12 12.72 0.68
N ALA A 147 3.17 13.14 -0.15
CA ALA A 147 2.22 14.18 0.20
C ALA A 147 1.27 13.75 1.33
N TYR A 148 0.77 12.53 1.29
CA TYR A 148 -0.10 11.97 2.35
C TYR A 148 0.68 11.74 3.63
N THR A 149 1.86 11.13 3.53
CA THR A 149 2.74 10.87 4.68
C THR A 149 3.21 12.15 5.36
N ALA A 150 3.50 13.21 4.59
CA ALA A 150 3.87 14.52 5.13
C ALA A 150 2.75 15.11 6.00
N GLU A 151 1.51 14.98 5.58
CA GLU A 151 0.35 15.50 6.31
C GLU A 151 0.10 14.68 7.59
N ILE A 152 0.34 13.37 7.58
CA ILE A 152 0.30 12.52 8.77
C ILE A 152 1.35 12.97 9.78
N LEU A 153 2.60 13.16 9.35
CA LEU A 153 3.68 13.62 10.24
C LEU A 153 3.38 15.01 10.81
N ARG A 154 2.93 15.95 9.98
CA ARG A 154 2.55 17.29 10.40
C ARG A 154 1.40 17.26 11.42
N SER A 155 0.37 16.47 11.15
CA SER A 155 -0.79 16.32 12.06
C SER A 155 -0.36 15.71 13.40
N GLY A 156 0.52 14.73 13.40
CA GLY A 156 1.06 14.14 14.62
C GLY A 156 1.78 15.16 15.51
N LEU A 157 2.52 16.09 14.90
CA LEU A 157 3.23 17.17 15.64
C LEU A 157 2.26 18.23 16.18
N ILE A 158 1.31 18.68 15.37
CA ILE A 158 0.36 19.74 15.77
C ILE A 158 -0.61 19.26 16.86
N ASN A 159 -1.01 17.99 16.80
CA ASN A 159 -1.95 17.40 17.76
C ASN A 159 -1.26 16.94 19.07
N LEU A 160 0.01 17.24 19.27
CA LEU A 160 0.68 17.01 20.55
C LEU A 160 0.25 18.12 21.54
N PRO A 161 -0.13 17.79 22.80
CA PRO A 161 -0.52 18.79 23.78
C PRO A 161 0.60 19.82 24.00
N LYS A 162 0.25 21.12 23.99
CA LYS A 162 1.20 22.21 24.18
C LYS A 162 1.99 22.09 25.48
N GLY A 163 1.40 21.52 26.52
CA GLY A 163 2.05 21.25 27.80
C GLY A 163 3.32 20.38 27.69
N GLN A 164 3.44 19.53 26.67
CA GLN A 164 4.68 18.77 26.43
C GLN A 164 5.85 19.68 26.05
N PHE A 165 5.59 20.69 25.23
CA PHE A 165 6.58 21.70 24.84
C PHE A 165 6.93 22.62 25.99
N GLU A 166 5.95 23.00 26.81
CA GLU A 166 6.11 23.84 27.99
C GLU A 166 6.93 23.10 29.07
N ALA A 167 6.63 21.83 29.33
CA ALA A 167 7.39 21.00 30.25
C ALA A 167 8.86 20.86 29.84
N CYS A 168 9.14 20.67 28.54
CA CYS A 168 10.52 20.65 28.05
C CYS A 168 11.27 21.95 28.32
N LYS A 169 10.60 23.11 28.13
CA LYS A 169 11.19 24.43 28.43
C LYS A 169 11.43 24.62 29.92
N THR A 170 10.50 24.21 30.77
CA THR A 170 10.64 24.29 32.23
C THR A 170 11.80 23.45 32.75
N LEU A 171 12.04 22.28 32.11
CA LEU A 171 13.21 21.44 32.41
C LEU A 171 14.53 21.95 31.81
N GLY A 172 14.53 23.10 31.12
CA GLY A 172 15.74 23.66 30.52
C GLY A 172 16.28 22.88 29.33
N LEU A 173 15.47 22.00 28.71
CA LEU A 173 15.92 21.23 27.57
C LEU A 173 16.12 22.12 26.35
N SER A 174 17.22 21.91 25.62
CA SER A 174 17.40 22.52 24.30
C SER A 174 16.33 22.04 23.34
N SER A 175 16.03 22.81 22.30
CA SER A 175 15.06 22.41 21.28
C SER A 175 15.38 21.05 20.68
N PHE A 176 16.65 20.78 20.38
CA PHE A 176 17.09 19.48 19.86
C PHE A 176 16.76 18.33 20.82
N ASN A 177 17.11 18.48 22.11
CA ASN A 177 16.84 17.47 23.13
C ASN A 177 15.34 17.29 23.39
N SER A 178 14.57 18.37 23.38
CA SER A 178 13.11 18.33 23.48
C SER A 178 12.50 17.49 22.36
N TYR A 179 12.89 17.74 21.11
CA TYR A 179 12.41 16.94 19.98
C TYR A 179 12.89 15.49 20.06
N ARG A 180 14.18 15.26 20.28
CA ARG A 180 14.78 13.92 20.25
C ARG A 180 14.23 12.99 21.35
N TYR A 181 14.10 13.48 22.57
CA TYR A 181 13.80 12.62 23.73
C TYR A 181 12.33 12.67 24.17
N VAL A 182 11.58 13.72 23.83
CA VAL A 182 10.20 13.88 24.30
C VAL A 182 9.19 13.92 23.16
N ILE A 183 9.39 14.80 22.18
CA ILE A 183 8.38 15.09 21.17
C ILE A 183 8.31 13.98 20.10
N LEU A 184 9.43 13.69 19.42
CA LEU A 184 9.46 12.70 18.33
C LEU A 184 9.03 11.30 18.77
N PRO A 185 9.44 10.74 19.92
CA PRO A 185 8.96 9.44 20.34
C PRO A 185 7.43 9.38 20.52
N GLN A 186 6.82 10.45 21.01
CA GLN A 186 5.37 10.55 21.15
C GLN A 186 4.67 10.69 19.80
N VAL A 187 5.21 11.53 18.89
CA VAL A 187 4.67 11.72 17.54
C VAL A 187 4.72 10.40 16.76
N ILE A 188 5.88 9.73 16.74
CA ILE A 188 6.06 8.45 16.02
C ILE A 188 5.01 7.44 16.48
N ARG A 189 4.82 7.28 17.80
CA ARG A 189 3.81 6.34 18.32
C ARG A 189 2.40 6.69 17.87
N LYS A 190 2.03 7.98 17.89
CA LYS A 190 0.68 8.42 17.47
C LYS A 190 0.45 8.27 15.97
N THR A 191 1.49 8.43 15.16
CA THR A 191 1.38 8.40 13.69
C THR A 191 1.65 7.04 13.10
N LEU A 192 2.27 6.12 13.85
CA LEU A 192 2.66 4.79 13.36
C LEU A 192 1.49 4.03 12.69
N PRO A 193 0.27 3.96 13.26
CA PRO A 193 -0.85 3.28 12.60
C PRO A 193 -1.16 3.86 11.23
N SER A 194 -1.15 5.19 11.12
CA SER A 194 -1.39 5.86 9.84
C SER A 194 -0.23 5.66 8.86
N LEU A 195 1.02 5.69 9.32
CA LEU A 195 2.19 5.47 8.48
C LEU A 195 2.26 4.03 7.93
N THR A 196 1.89 3.05 8.74
CA THR A 196 1.84 1.66 8.31
C THR A 196 0.70 1.41 7.31
N ASN A 197 -0.45 2.07 7.48
CA ASN A 197 -1.54 2.04 6.49
C ASN A 197 -1.10 2.68 5.15
N GLU A 198 -0.29 3.74 5.19
CA GLU A 198 0.28 4.35 3.99
C GLU A 198 1.26 3.40 3.28
N LEU A 199 2.05 2.62 4.02
CA LEU A 199 2.94 1.61 3.44
C LEU A 199 2.13 0.51 2.73
N VAL A 200 1.06 0.01 3.34
CA VAL A 200 0.14 -0.96 2.70
C VAL A 200 -0.50 -0.36 1.44
N SER A 201 -0.88 0.92 1.50
CA SER A 201 -1.45 1.63 0.35
C SER A 201 -0.43 1.81 -0.77
N LEU A 202 0.84 2.08 -0.46
CA LEU A 202 1.92 2.18 -1.43
C LEU A 202 2.10 0.87 -2.21
N VAL A 203 2.09 -0.29 -1.54
CA VAL A 203 2.18 -1.60 -2.21
C VAL A 203 0.99 -1.84 -3.14
N LYS A 204 -0.22 -1.44 -2.75
CA LYS A 204 -1.40 -1.54 -3.64
C LYS A 204 -1.31 -0.57 -4.82
N ASN A 205 -0.88 0.65 -4.58
CA ASN A 205 -0.73 1.68 -5.59
C ASN A 205 0.39 1.37 -6.60
N SER A 206 1.37 0.53 -6.22
CA SER A 206 2.42 0.11 -7.15
C SER A 206 1.86 -0.68 -8.34
N SER A 207 0.69 -1.33 -8.22
CA SER A 207 0.02 -1.99 -9.36
C SER A 207 -0.28 -1.04 -10.52
N ILE A 208 -0.39 0.28 -10.26
CA ILE A 208 -0.70 1.27 -11.30
C ILE A 208 0.53 1.53 -12.19
N VAL A 209 1.76 1.23 -11.73
CA VAL A 209 2.97 1.39 -12.55
C VAL A 209 3.03 0.42 -13.74
N SER A 210 2.17 -0.58 -13.76
CA SER A 210 1.98 -1.50 -14.88
C SER A 210 1.71 -0.78 -16.22
N VAL A 211 1.18 0.46 -16.18
CA VAL A 211 0.96 1.28 -17.39
C VAL A 211 2.27 1.78 -18.01
N MET A 212 3.39 1.69 -17.30
CA MET A 212 4.72 2.12 -17.76
C MET A 212 5.53 0.98 -18.37
N ALA A 213 4.91 -0.18 -18.64
CA ALA A 213 5.56 -1.39 -19.13
C ALA A 213 6.74 -1.83 -18.21
N ILE A 214 6.51 -1.76 -16.91
CA ILE A 214 7.36 -2.40 -15.89
C ILE A 214 6.76 -3.77 -15.63
N PHE A 215 7.59 -4.80 -15.60
CA PHE A 215 7.17 -6.19 -15.40
C PHE A 215 6.91 -6.47 -13.91
N ASP A 216 5.95 -5.73 -13.34
CA ASP A 216 5.41 -5.94 -12.00
C ASP A 216 4.38 -7.08 -12.01
N LEU A 217 3.90 -7.50 -10.84
CA LEU A 217 2.92 -8.58 -10.70
C LEU A 217 1.66 -8.37 -11.57
N THR A 218 1.20 -7.13 -11.71
CA THR A 218 0.01 -6.80 -12.52
C THR A 218 0.32 -6.92 -14.02
N THR A 219 1.50 -6.50 -14.45
CA THR A 219 1.95 -6.62 -15.84
C THR A 219 2.13 -8.08 -16.22
N GLU A 220 2.79 -8.88 -15.37
CA GLU A 220 2.95 -10.31 -15.63
C GLU A 220 1.61 -11.04 -15.68
N GLY A 221 0.69 -10.74 -14.75
CA GLY A 221 -0.66 -11.28 -14.84
C GLY A 221 -1.36 -10.94 -16.15
N ARG A 222 -1.22 -9.72 -16.65
CA ARG A 222 -1.79 -9.31 -17.95
C ARG A 222 -1.11 -10.02 -19.13
N ASN A 223 0.20 -10.20 -19.10
CA ASN A 223 0.95 -10.90 -20.14
C ASN A 223 0.48 -12.36 -20.22
N ILE A 224 0.43 -13.06 -19.08
CA ILE A 224 -0.06 -14.45 -19.03
C ILE A 224 -1.51 -14.56 -19.56
N VAL A 225 -2.40 -13.64 -19.19
CA VAL A 225 -3.78 -13.62 -19.71
C VAL A 225 -3.80 -13.44 -21.23
N SER A 226 -2.92 -12.56 -21.76
CA SER A 226 -2.82 -12.33 -23.21
C SER A 226 -2.34 -13.58 -23.96
N ASP A 227 -1.43 -14.35 -23.38
CA ASP A 227 -0.78 -15.51 -24.02
C ASP A 227 -1.63 -16.79 -23.85
N THR A 228 -2.41 -16.89 -22.78
CA THR A 228 -3.10 -18.14 -22.41
C THR A 228 -4.61 -18.08 -22.49
N ALA A 229 -5.18 -16.88 -22.59
CA ALA A 229 -6.64 -16.65 -22.49
C ALA A 229 -7.26 -17.18 -21.18
N MET A 230 -6.54 -17.11 -20.04
CA MET A 230 -6.95 -17.52 -18.70
C MET A 230 -7.24 -16.31 -17.78
N PRO A 231 -8.19 -15.42 -18.10
CA PRO A 231 -8.36 -14.18 -17.34
C PRO A 231 -8.84 -14.41 -15.91
N PHE A 232 -9.69 -15.39 -15.67
CA PHE A 232 -10.26 -15.59 -14.33
C PHE A 232 -9.24 -16.15 -13.36
N GLU A 233 -8.55 -17.24 -13.72
CA GLU A 233 -7.57 -17.91 -12.89
C GLU A 233 -6.42 -16.97 -12.54
N ILE A 234 -5.90 -16.28 -13.54
CA ILE A 234 -4.75 -15.39 -13.35
C ILE A 234 -5.12 -14.16 -12.53
N TRP A 235 -6.25 -13.48 -12.81
CA TRP A 235 -6.64 -12.32 -12.01
C TRP A 235 -7.03 -12.68 -10.58
N PHE A 236 -7.68 -13.84 -10.35
CA PHE A 236 -7.90 -14.33 -8.99
C PHE A 236 -6.59 -14.65 -8.26
N THR A 237 -5.62 -15.23 -8.95
CA THR A 237 -4.28 -15.52 -8.39
C THR A 237 -3.54 -14.23 -8.05
N VAL A 238 -3.46 -13.27 -8.97
CA VAL A 238 -2.86 -11.95 -8.74
C VAL A 238 -3.52 -11.24 -7.56
N ALA A 239 -4.87 -11.21 -7.52
CA ALA A 239 -5.61 -10.62 -6.40
C ALA A 239 -5.31 -11.32 -5.07
N THR A 240 -5.19 -12.64 -5.07
CA THR A 240 -4.86 -13.44 -3.89
C THR A 240 -3.44 -13.14 -3.41
N ILE A 241 -2.47 -13.01 -4.31
CA ILE A 241 -1.09 -12.64 -3.96
C ILE A 241 -1.06 -11.24 -3.31
N TYR A 242 -1.71 -10.24 -3.91
CA TYR A 242 -1.82 -8.90 -3.31
C TYR A 242 -2.51 -8.95 -1.95
N LEU A 243 -3.57 -9.74 -1.81
CA LEU A 243 -4.30 -9.90 -0.55
C LEU A 243 -3.39 -10.48 0.54
N ILE A 244 -2.64 -11.54 0.25
CA ILE A 244 -1.70 -12.17 1.20
C ILE A 244 -0.65 -11.15 1.66
N ILE A 245 -0.03 -10.42 0.73
CA ILE A 245 1.00 -9.44 1.07
C ILE A 245 0.42 -8.32 1.93
N THR A 246 -0.72 -7.76 1.52
CA THR A 246 -1.33 -6.62 2.24
C THR A 246 -1.85 -7.03 3.61
N LEU A 247 -2.41 -8.24 3.76
CA LEU A 247 -2.80 -8.78 5.06
C LEU A 247 -1.59 -9.06 5.96
N THR A 248 -0.50 -9.59 5.40
CA THR A 248 0.75 -9.81 6.14
C THR A 248 1.33 -8.49 6.65
N LEU A 249 1.43 -7.48 5.77
CA LEU A 249 1.88 -6.14 6.16
C LEU A 249 0.96 -5.51 7.22
N SER A 250 -0.35 -5.61 7.04
CA SER A 250 -1.33 -5.10 8.02
C SER A 250 -1.23 -5.82 9.36
N GLY A 251 -1.03 -7.14 9.34
CA GLY A 251 -0.83 -7.93 10.56
C GLY A 251 0.46 -7.56 11.30
N LEU A 252 1.56 -7.38 10.56
CA LEU A 252 2.83 -6.89 11.13
C LEU A 252 2.66 -5.49 11.72
N SER A 253 1.93 -4.60 11.05
CA SER A 253 1.61 -3.27 11.55
C SER A 253 0.84 -3.32 12.87
N ALA A 254 -0.24 -4.09 12.93
CA ALA A 254 -1.05 -4.24 14.13
C ALA A 254 -0.24 -4.84 15.30
N TRP A 255 0.65 -5.79 15.00
CA TRP A 255 1.56 -6.37 15.99
C TRP A 255 2.55 -5.33 16.54
N LEU A 256 3.16 -4.52 15.68
CA LEU A 256 4.07 -3.43 16.08
C LEU A 256 3.36 -2.39 16.95
N GLU A 257 2.15 -1.98 16.55
CA GLU A 257 1.31 -1.04 17.31
C GLU A 257 0.99 -1.56 18.70
N HIS A 258 0.54 -2.82 18.81
CA HIS A 258 0.24 -3.45 20.07
C HIS A 258 1.46 -3.52 21.01
N ARG A 259 2.62 -3.89 20.45
CA ARG A 259 3.88 -3.94 21.19
C ARG A 259 4.33 -2.56 21.71
N MET A 260 4.15 -1.52 20.90
CA MET A 260 4.51 -0.15 21.28
C MET A 260 3.54 0.45 22.30
N HIS A 261 2.26 0.04 22.27
CA HIS A 261 1.27 0.49 23.26
C HIS A 261 1.51 -0.12 24.63
N ASN A 262 1.94 -1.37 24.70
CA ASN A 262 2.18 -2.09 25.95
C ASN A 262 3.55 -1.82 26.60
N ALA A 263 4.43 -1.07 25.94
CA ALA A 263 5.79 -0.79 26.45
C ALA A 263 5.85 0.37 27.47
N TYR A 264 4.69 0.89 27.91
CA TYR A 264 4.51 1.94 28.91
C TYR A 264 3.13 1.82 29.57
#